data_26b0461879430c2b4e94c44b2b57ee14
#
_entry.id   26b0461879430c2b4e94c44b2b57ee14
#
_cell.length_a   1.000
_cell.length_b   1.000
_cell.length_c   1.000
_cell.angle_alpha   90.00
_cell.angle_beta   90.00
_cell.angle_gamma   90.00
#
_symmetry.space_group_name_H-M   'P 1'
#
loop_
_entity.id
_entity.type
_entity.pdbx_description
1 polymer ?
#
loop_
_entity_poly.entity_id
_entity_poly.type
_entity_poly.pdbx_seq_one_letter_code
_entity_poly.pdbx_strand_id
1 'polypeptide(L)'
;MNMDRKYTGYSAEQPESAARLENIRKTKSTAHTKAAGAPSADGGEYEAVIGVEIHVELCTKTKMFCSCSTEFGAAPNTHICPVCTGVPGAMPQINAAAVRKAVAAGLALNCTVHKVSAFDRKNYFYPDLPKGYQITQYFHPICTDGYLVIDTPEKKKIGIARIHMEEDAGKLLHGEGGTLVDCNRYGVPLIEIVSEPELSSGEEAAAFFRKMRGILMFAGVTDGKMNEGSLRCDLNISLRKVGSKTLGVRTETKNLNSFQNVRLAAECEIKRQRDILSSGGTVVQETRKFSPERMETSAMRQKETAEDYRYYPEPDLLPVCLGEDDIQKIRAALPEAPDKKAERYEKEYGVSRDDAEILTSQPEIAAWFEAAADSCRHKKLCANILIAEILRLLSPGETPSFDALHLGSIADMMGDGIINSAVAKKLVADLQKGDFDPRARVETENLGQINSKEELSLLAVQAAECSPGAVRDFLGGKKSAEKAIVGKAMALSRGRANPALLAAEIGALLEKMKDGAQDI
;
A
#
# COMPACT_ATOMS: atom_id res chain seq x y z
N MET A 1 12.68 9.44 33.42
CA MET A 1 14.12 9.46 33.19
C MET A 1 14.49 10.91 32.93
N ASN A 2 15.32 11.47 33.81
CA ASN A 2 15.59 12.90 33.96
C ASN A 2 16.13 13.54 32.67
N MET A 3 15.38 14.52 32.15
CA MET A 3 15.87 15.55 31.24
C MET A 3 15.93 16.87 32.02
N ASP A 4 16.89 17.03 32.92
CA ASP A 4 17.19 18.31 33.51
C ASP A 4 18.59 18.76 33.12
N ARG A 5 18.61 20.03 32.61
CA ARG A 5 19.76 20.93 32.49
C ARG A 5 20.71 20.76 31.31
N LYS A 6 20.53 21.68 30.35
CA LYS A 6 21.55 22.66 29.91
C LYS A 6 20.99 23.51 28.75
N TYR A 7 20.33 24.58 29.06
CA TYR A 7 20.03 25.63 28.07
C TYR A 7 20.46 26.98 28.67
N THR A 8 21.63 27.43 28.29
CA THR A 8 22.02 28.84 28.40
C THR A 8 22.65 29.24 27.07
N GLY A 9 22.09 30.25 26.43
CA GLY A 9 22.73 31.03 25.38
C GLY A 9 22.30 30.76 23.95
N TYR A 10 21.16 31.31 23.55
CA TYR A 10 20.91 31.57 22.13
C TYR A 10 20.83 33.10 21.95
N SER A 11 21.89 33.68 21.37
CA SER A 11 21.86 35.02 20.78
C SER A 11 21.05 34.96 19.49
N ALA A 12 20.10 35.87 19.33
CA ALA A 12 19.30 36.02 18.13
C ALA A 12 20.18 36.51 16.97
N GLU A 13 20.78 35.61 16.23
CA GLU A 13 21.30 35.88 14.90
C GLU A 13 20.18 35.70 13.89
N GLN A 14 19.91 36.78 13.15
CA GLN A 14 18.85 36.86 12.15
C GLN A 14 19.08 35.93 10.94
N PRO A 15 18.03 35.55 10.21
CA PRO A 15 18.04 34.40 9.31
C PRO A 15 18.68 34.73 7.97
N GLU A 16 19.93 34.36 7.74
CA GLU A 16 20.48 34.12 6.39
C GLU A 16 19.80 32.93 5.66
N SER A 17 18.90 32.23 6.35
CA SER A 17 18.32 30.97 5.85
C SER A 17 17.23 31.15 4.77
N ALA A 18 16.42 32.21 4.82
CA ALA A 18 15.38 32.45 3.82
C ALA A 18 15.96 32.81 2.44
N ALA A 19 16.98 33.64 2.43
CA ALA A 19 17.72 33.98 1.21
C ALA A 19 18.52 32.78 0.66
N ARG A 20 18.97 31.90 1.53
CA ARG A 20 19.69 30.67 1.16
C ARG A 20 18.77 29.62 0.55
N LEU A 21 17.53 29.49 1.03
CA LEU A 21 16.50 28.62 0.44
C LEU A 21 16.01 29.15 -0.92
N GLU A 22 15.90 30.45 -1.09
CA GLU A 22 15.59 31.07 -2.38
C GLU A 22 16.75 30.95 -3.39
N ASN A 23 18.00 31.04 -2.93
CA ASN A 23 19.20 30.80 -3.73
C ASN A 23 19.40 29.30 -4.04
N ILE A 24 19.05 28.39 -3.12
CA ILE A 24 19.05 26.92 -3.40
C ILE A 24 18.01 26.58 -4.47
N ARG A 25 16.85 27.26 -4.51
CA ARG A 25 15.90 27.14 -5.62
C ARG A 25 16.46 27.66 -6.95
N LYS A 26 17.30 28.69 -6.94
CA LYS A 26 17.90 29.27 -8.15
C LYS A 26 19.16 28.54 -8.65
N THR A 27 19.97 27.96 -7.75
CA THR A 27 21.24 27.32 -8.11
C THR A 27 21.14 25.79 -8.35
N LYS A 28 20.16 25.10 -7.79
CA LYS A 28 19.93 23.67 -8.10
C LYS A 28 19.21 23.42 -9.44
N SER A 29 18.72 24.47 -10.11
CA SER A 29 18.20 24.39 -11.48
C SER A 29 19.27 24.07 -12.56
N THR A 30 20.55 24.00 -12.20
CA THR A 30 21.64 23.88 -13.20
C THR A 30 22.45 22.59 -13.12
N ALA A 31 22.15 21.64 -12.24
CA ALA A 31 23.00 20.46 -12.09
C ALA A 31 22.24 19.14 -11.92
N HIS A 32 21.35 18.79 -12.84
CA HIS A 32 20.98 17.38 -13.08
C HIS A 32 20.51 17.21 -14.52
N THR A 33 21.49 17.14 -15.42
CA THR A 33 21.28 16.61 -16.77
C THR A 33 21.63 15.13 -16.75
N LYS A 34 20.60 14.27 -16.81
CA LYS A 34 20.48 13.01 -17.56
C LYS A 34 19.50 12.06 -16.91
N ALA A 35 18.27 12.12 -17.33
CA ALA A 35 17.40 11.00 -17.64
C ALA A 35 16.20 11.61 -18.37
N ALA A 36 16.29 11.75 -19.68
CA ALA A 36 15.13 11.95 -20.51
C ALA A 36 14.33 10.64 -20.42
N GLY A 37 13.20 10.67 -19.75
CA GLY A 37 12.21 9.60 -19.85
C GLY A 37 11.86 9.42 -21.32
N ALA A 38 11.68 8.16 -21.75
CA ALA A 38 11.27 7.83 -23.10
C ALA A 38 10.01 8.64 -23.45
N PRO A 39 9.89 9.21 -24.67
CA PRO A 39 8.71 9.93 -25.10
C PRO A 39 7.52 8.97 -25.03
N SER A 40 6.41 9.43 -24.41
CA SER A 40 5.13 8.73 -24.49
C SER A 40 4.81 8.43 -25.95
N ALA A 41 4.29 7.23 -26.24
CA ALA A 41 4.02 6.71 -27.59
C ALA A 41 3.05 7.53 -28.45
N ASP A 42 2.44 8.59 -27.88
CA ASP A 42 1.72 9.65 -28.56
C ASP A 42 2.68 10.79 -28.86
N GLY A 43 3.09 10.96 -30.09
CA GLY A 43 3.99 12.00 -30.60
C GLY A 43 3.46 13.44 -30.41
N GLY A 44 3.12 13.81 -29.18
CA GLY A 44 2.57 15.11 -28.82
C GLY A 44 3.65 16.15 -28.59
N GLU A 45 3.33 17.43 -28.90
CA GLU A 45 4.18 18.61 -28.69
C GLU A 45 4.49 18.86 -27.19
N TYR A 46 3.72 18.25 -26.25
CA TYR A 46 3.78 18.49 -24.80
C TYR A 46 4.04 17.20 -24.00
N GLU A 47 4.86 17.33 -22.97
CA GLU A 47 5.11 16.30 -21.96
C GLU A 47 4.54 16.72 -20.60
N ALA A 48 4.04 15.74 -19.82
CA ALA A 48 3.51 16.00 -18.49
C ALA A 48 4.63 16.05 -17.45
N VAL A 49 4.46 16.94 -16.48
CA VAL A 49 5.31 17.07 -15.29
C VAL A 49 4.40 17.05 -14.07
N ILE A 50 4.56 16.01 -13.25
CA ILE A 50 3.69 15.73 -12.11
C ILE A 50 4.52 15.69 -10.83
N GLY A 51 4.09 16.46 -9.83
CA GLY A 51 4.51 16.35 -8.43
C GLY A 51 3.35 15.82 -7.60
N VAL A 52 3.68 15.14 -6.51
CA VAL A 52 2.69 14.52 -5.61
C VAL A 52 2.90 15.07 -4.20
N GLU A 53 1.80 15.44 -3.54
CA GLU A 53 1.74 15.76 -2.12
C GLU A 53 0.91 14.67 -1.42
N ILE A 54 1.49 14.03 -0.40
CA ILE A 54 0.84 12.94 0.33
C ILE A 54 0.72 13.33 1.79
N HIS A 55 -0.53 13.41 2.26
CA HIS A 55 -0.86 13.61 3.67
C HIS A 55 -1.03 12.26 4.36
N VAL A 56 -0.34 12.07 5.47
CA VAL A 56 -0.26 10.78 6.17
C VAL A 56 -0.56 10.99 7.64
N GLU A 57 -1.70 10.49 8.12
CA GLU A 57 -1.97 10.44 9.56
C GLU A 57 -1.04 9.43 10.24
N LEU A 58 -0.43 9.86 11.33
CA LEU A 58 0.51 9.03 12.08
C LEU A 58 -0.24 8.17 13.11
N CYS A 59 0.04 6.87 13.13
CA CYS A 59 -0.52 5.93 14.12
C CYS A 59 -0.03 6.24 15.53
N THR A 60 -0.59 7.26 16.17
CA THR A 60 -0.35 7.62 17.58
C THR A 60 -1.60 7.43 18.40
N LYS A 61 -1.45 7.29 19.73
CA LYS A 61 -2.59 7.18 20.63
C LYS A 61 -3.22 8.53 20.97
N THR A 62 -2.47 9.61 20.78
CA THR A 62 -2.88 10.97 21.14
C THR A 62 -2.56 11.94 20.03
N LYS A 63 -3.27 13.06 20.02
CA LYS A 63 -3.10 14.14 19.06
C LYS A 63 -1.70 14.75 19.08
N MET A 64 -1.41 15.60 18.07
CA MET A 64 -0.08 16.17 17.85
C MET A 64 0.38 17.05 19.01
N PHE A 65 -0.53 17.84 19.58
CA PHE A 65 -0.21 18.84 20.58
C PHE A 65 -1.00 18.73 21.89
N CYS A 66 -1.77 17.65 22.09
CA CYS A 66 -2.52 17.40 23.31
C CYS A 66 -2.72 15.89 23.56
N SER A 67 -3.33 15.54 24.70
CA SER A 67 -3.56 14.15 25.11
C SER A 67 -4.89 13.54 24.63
N CYS A 68 -5.69 14.24 23.80
CA CYS A 68 -6.93 13.69 23.26
C CYS A 68 -6.64 12.46 22.38
N SER A 69 -7.56 11.49 22.41
CA SER A 69 -7.47 10.28 21.57
C SER A 69 -7.52 10.61 20.09
N THR A 70 -6.83 9.79 19.29
CA THR A 70 -6.87 9.79 17.82
C THR A 70 -7.75 8.67 17.26
N GLU A 71 -8.48 7.95 18.11
CA GLU A 71 -9.33 6.84 17.71
C GLU A 71 -10.42 7.29 16.73
N PHE A 72 -10.51 6.57 15.60
CA PHE A 72 -11.47 6.84 14.54
C PHE A 72 -12.87 6.32 14.91
N GLY A 73 -13.92 7.04 14.49
CA GLY A 73 -15.31 6.58 14.62
C GLY A 73 -16.00 6.92 15.94
N ALA A 74 -15.35 7.65 16.86
CA ALA A 74 -16.00 8.13 18.07
C ALA A 74 -17.11 9.16 17.77
N ALA A 75 -18.05 9.34 18.71
CA ALA A 75 -19.11 10.34 18.58
C ALA A 75 -18.52 11.74 18.35
N PRO A 76 -19.14 12.59 17.50
CA PRO A 76 -18.60 13.89 17.15
C PRO A 76 -18.28 14.75 18.37
N ASN A 77 -17.13 15.43 18.32
CA ASN A 77 -16.65 16.36 19.35
C ASN A 77 -16.48 15.76 20.76
N THR A 78 -16.18 14.44 20.85
CA THR A 78 -15.87 13.78 22.13
C THR A 78 -14.37 13.69 22.40
N HIS A 79 -13.53 13.76 21.37
CA HIS A 79 -12.06 13.77 21.48
C HIS A 79 -11.51 15.19 21.35
N ILE A 80 -11.97 16.10 22.20
CA ILE A 80 -11.57 17.51 22.19
C ILE A 80 -11.15 17.97 23.60
N CYS A 81 -10.29 18.99 23.65
CA CYS A 81 -9.88 19.65 24.90
C CYS A 81 -9.57 21.13 24.63
N PRO A 82 -9.36 21.96 25.67
CA PRO A 82 -9.01 23.36 25.51
C PRO A 82 -7.82 23.63 24.58
N VAL A 83 -6.84 22.73 24.53
CA VAL A 83 -5.65 22.90 23.63
C VAL A 83 -6.05 22.77 22.17
N CYS A 84 -6.66 21.65 21.75
CA CYS A 84 -7.00 21.46 20.35
C CYS A 84 -8.18 22.34 19.88
N THR A 85 -9.02 22.85 20.79
CA THR A 85 -10.07 23.82 20.44
C THR A 85 -9.62 25.27 20.49
N GLY A 86 -8.36 25.53 20.88
CA GLY A 86 -7.78 26.87 20.84
C GLY A 86 -8.30 27.82 21.90
N VAL A 87 -8.67 27.32 23.08
CA VAL A 87 -9.08 28.17 24.19
C VAL A 87 -7.93 29.06 24.63
N PRO A 88 -8.11 30.38 24.78
CA PRO A 88 -7.07 31.30 25.20
C PRO A 88 -6.33 30.84 26.44
N GLY A 89 -5.01 30.81 26.42
CA GLY A 89 -4.15 30.38 27.52
C GLY A 89 -3.84 28.87 27.56
N ALA A 90 -4.45 28.06 26.70
CA ALA A 90 -4.10 26.65 26.56
C ALA A 90 -2.83 26.47 25.72
N MET A 91 -1.83 25.77 26.26
CA MET A 91 -0.51 25.62 25.65
C MET A 91 -0.36 24.26 24.94
N PRO A 92 0.12 24.22 23.69
CA PRO A 92 0.40 22.98 22.97
C PRO A 92 1.63 22.26 23.57
N GLN A 93 1.64 20.92 23.47
CA GLN A 93 2.76 20.07 23.83
C GLN A 93 3.04 19.06 22.74
N ILE A 94 4.28 19.00 22.23
CA ILE A 94 4.66 18.13 21.12
C ILE A 94 4.55 16.65 21.53
N ASN A 95 3.88 15.85 20.72
CA ASN A 95 3.81 14.41 20.85
C ASN A 95 5.11 13.75 20.38
N ALA A 96 5.93 13.27 21.31
CA ALA A 96 7.22 12.63 20.99
C ALA A 96 7.06 11.33 20.14
N ALA A 97 5.90 10.65 20.21
CA ALA A 97 5.66 9.48 19.36
C ALA A 97 5.44 9.92 17.90
N ALA A 98 4.76 11.06 17.65
CA ALA A 98 4.61 11.62 16.33
C ALA A 98 5.96 12.03 15.72
N VAL A 99 6.83 12.66 16.50
CA VAL A 99 8.20 13.00 16.06
C VAL A 99 8.96 11.74 15.64
N ARG A 100 8.95 10.69 16.50
CA ARG A 100 9.63 9.42 16.15
C ARG A 100 9.10 8.79 14.86
N LYS A 101 7.79 8.83 14.63
CA LYS A 101 7.17 8.31 13.40
C LYS A 101 7.53 9.14 12.17
N ALA A 102 7.59 10.47 12.30
CA ALA A 102 8.04 11.35 11.21
C ALA A 102 9.51 11.09 10.84
N VAL A 103 10.39 10.89 11.83
CA VAL A 103 11.79 10.48 11.61
C VAL A 103 11.85 9.09 10.94
N ALA A 104 11.07 8.13 11.41
CA ALA A 104 11.00 6.79 10.81
C ALA A 104 10.57 6.85 9.33
N ALA A 105 9.56 7.67 9.01
CA ALA A 105 9.16 7.93 7.63
C ALA A 105 10.30 8.50 6.78
N GLY A 106 11.01 9.53 7.29
CA GLY A 106 12.16 10.11 6.62
C GLY A 106 13.27 9.10 6.35
N LEU A 107 13.63 8.30 7.35
CA LEU A 107 14.66 7.27 7.22
C LEU A 107 14.25 6.16 6.22
N ALA A 108 13.00 5.72 6.25
CA ALA A 108 12.48 4.71 5.32
C ALA A 108 12.44 5.22 3.87
N LEU A 109 12.30 6.53 3.68
CA LEU A 109 12.26 7.21 2.39
C LEU A 109 13.62 7.82 1.98
N ASN A 110 14.71 7.39 2.62
CA ASN A 110 16.08 7.83 2.32
C ASN A 110 16.29 9.34 2.43
N CYS A 111 15.52 10.01 3.28
CA CYS A 111 15.68 11.46 3.52
C CYS A 111 16.84 11.77 4.47
N THR A 112 17.32 13.00 4.36
CA THR A 112 18.15 13.63 5.39
C THR A 112 17.26 14.07 6.55
N VAL A 113 17.47 13.54 7.74
CA VAL A 113 16.79 13.94 8.98
C VAL A 113 17.52 15.13 9.59
N HIS A 114 16.81 16.23 9.86
CA HIS A 114 17.39 17.43 10.47
C HIS A 114 17.45 17.29 11.99
N LYS A 115 18.61 17.59 12.57
CA LYS A 115 18.83 17.54 14.03
C LYS A 115 18.04 18.61 14.78
N VAL A 116 17.68 19.69 14.10
CA VAL A 116 16.86 20.77 14.64
C VAL A 116 15.76 21.07 13.62
N SER A 117 14.51 21.02 14.05
CA SER A 117 13.34 21.42 13.30
C SER A 117 12.42 22.27 14.16
N ALA A 118 11.60 23.11 13.54
CA ALA A 118 10.74 24.02 14.27
C ALA A 118 9.35 24.10 13.61
N PHE A 119 8.37 24.44 14.42
CA PHE A 119 7.01 24.65 13.95
C PHE A 119 6.74 26.11 13.61
N ASP A 120 5.81 26.31 12.69
CA ASP A 120 5.33 27.59 12.21
C ASP A 120 3.81 27.60 12.26
N ARG A 121 3.22 28.81 12.30
CA ARG A 121 1.77 29.00 12.14
C ARG A 121 1.46 29.31 10.68
N LYS A 122 0.56 28.50 10.10
CA LYS A 122 -0.07 28.73 8.79
C LYS A 122 -1.43 29.37 9.04
N ASN A 123 -1.56 30.67 8.78
CA ASN A 123 -2.77 31.40 9.15
C ASN A 123 -3.80 31.37 8.04
N TYR A 124 -4.96 30.80 8.31
CA TYR A 124 -6.14 30.91 7.47
C TYR A 124 -7.39 30.63 8.29
N PHE A 125 -8.51 31.26 7.92
CA PHE A 125 -9.75 31.16 8.65
C PHE A 125 -10.70 30.23 7.92
N TYR A 126 -10.93 29.04 8.53
CA TYR A 126 -11.88 28.08 8.03
C TYR A 126 -12.58 27.41 9.22
N PRO A 127 -13.85 26.99 9.09
CA PRO A 127 -14.62 26.45 10.24
C PRO A 127 -14.00 25.23 10.89
N ASP A 128 -13.22 24.42 10.18
CA ASP A 128 -12.54 23.23 10.67
C ASP A 128 -11.19 23.51 11.35
N LEU A 129 -10.83 24.77 11.51
CA LEU A 129 -9.64 25.26 12.22
C LEU A 129 -10.04 26.15 13.41
N PRO A 130 -10.38 25.57 14.57
CA PRO A 130 -10.86 26.35 15.74
C PRO A 130 -9.90 27.46 16.20
N LYS A 131 -8.58 27.27 16.03
CA LYS A 131 -7.55 28.25 16.39
C LYS A 131 -7.42 29.40 15.40
N GLY A 132 -7.95 29.25 14.17
CA GLY A 132 -7.73 30.19 13.08
C GLY A 132 -6.36 30.06 12.41
N TYR A 133 -5.55 29.06 12.78
CA TYR A 133 -4.28 28.71 12.16
C TYR A 133 -4.02 27.21 12.32
N GLN A 134 -3.17 26.66 11.46
CA GLN A 134 -2.63 25.31 11.54
C GLN A 134 -1.18 25.38 12.00
N ILE A 135 -0.78 24.55 12.96
CA ILE A 135 0.63 24.40 13.32
C ILE A 135 1.24 23.40 12.35
N THR A 136 2.30 23.82 11.65
CA THR A 136 3.00 23.07 10.60
C THR A 136 4.50 23.35 10.64
N GLN A 137 5.29 22.84 9.69
CA GLN A 137 6.72 23.16 9.54
C GLN A 137 6.99 23.71 8.14
N TYR A 138 7.10 24.99 8.00
CA TYR A 138 7.36 25.64 6.72
C TYR A 138 8.85 25.95 6.51
N PHE A 139 9.50 26.62 7.48
CA PHE A 139 10.89 27.03 7.36
C PHE A 139 11.88 25.93 7.74
N HIS A 140 11.56 25.09 8.72
CA HIS A 140 12.45 24.08 9.28
C HIS A 140 11.77 22.70 9.32
N PRO A 141 11.57 22.07 8.15
CA PRO A 141 10.95 20.74 8.07
C PRO A 141 11.82 19.68 8.75
N ILE A 142 11.21 18.60 9.20
CA ILE A 142 11.93 17.53 9.91
C ILE A 142 12.84 16.72 8.97
N CYS A 143 12.49 16.57 7.68
CA CYS A 143 13.33 15.84 6.71
C CYS A 143 13.30 16.52 5.34
N THR A 144 14.41 16.36 4.58
CA THR A 144 14.53 16.79 3.18
C THR A 144 15.34 15.80 2.34
N ASP A 145 15.37 16.03 1.03
CA ASP A 145 16.29 15.40 0.06
C ASP A 145 16.24 13.87 0.08
N GLY A 146 15.03 13.28 0.13
CA GLY A 146 14.80 11.85 0.07
C GLY A 146 14.55 11.32 -1.34
N TYR A 147 14.26 10.03 -1.43
CA TYR A 147 13.80 9.43 -2.68
C TYR A 147 13.15 8.06 -2.44
N LEU A 148 12.35 7.64 -3.42
CA LEU A 148 11.96 6.25 -3.60
C LEU A 148 12.12 5.84 -5.07
N VAL A 149 12.18 4.53 -5.32
CA VAL A 149 12.27 3.97 -6.68
C VAL A 149 10.96 3.29 -7.01
N ILE A 150 10.27 3.72 -8.06
CA ILE A 150 9.05 3.08 -8.55
C ILE A 150 9.36 1.94 -9.52
N ASP A 151 8.55 0.89 -9.47
CA ASP A 151 8.66 -0.28 -10.34
C ASP A 151 7.88 0.00 -11.65
N THR A 152 8.52 0.71 -12.55
CA THR A 152 8.15 0.86 -13.96
C THR A 152 9.03 -0.09 -14.77
N PRO A 153 8.77 -0.35 -16.08
CA PRO A 153 9.62 -1.21 -16.89
C PRO A 153 11.11 -0.84 -16.80
N GLU A 154 11.41 0.45 -16.71
CA GLU A 154 12.73 0.97 -16.34
C GLU A 154 12.61 1.59 -14.95
N LYS A 155 13.13 0.93 -13.91
CA LYS A 155 13.09 1.43 -12.53
C LYS A 155 13.41 2.91 -12.47
N LYS A 156 12.45 3.74 -12.00
CA LYS A 156 12.59 5.20 -11.96
C LYS A 156 12.72 5.70 -10.54
N LYS A 157 13.79 6.44 -10.28
CA LYS A 157 14.01 7.11 -9.00
C LYS A 157 13.26 8.45 -9.00
N ILE A 158 12.42 8.66 -7.98
CA ILE A 158 11.67 9.90 -7.76
C ILE A 158 12.15 10.55 -6.48
N GLY A 159 12.53 11.81 -6.56
CA GLY A 159 12.96 12.61 -5.42
C GLY A 159 11.82 12.98 -4.48
N ILE A 160 12.15 13.11 -3.20
CA ILE A 160 11.28 13.64 -2.16
C ILE A 160 11.92 14.94 -1.68
N ALA A 161 11.25 16.05 -1.95
CA ALA A 161 11.76 17.38 -1.62
C ALA A 161 11.81 17.57 -0.11
N ARG A 162 10.73 17.21 0.60
CA ARG A 162 10.63 17.34 2.05
C ARG A 162 9.56 16.46 2.65
N ILE A 163 9.70 16.25 3.96
CA ILE A 163 8.67 15.77 4.87
C ILE A 163 8.56 16.79 5.99
N HIS A 164 7.36 17.26 6.26
CA HIS A 164 7.10 18.15 7.37
C HIS A 164 5.92 17.67 8.22
N MET A 165 5.96 18.02 9.49
CA MET A 165 4.94 17.65 10.47
C MET A 165 3.89 18.74 10.55
N GLU A 166 2.63 18.34 10.72
CA GLU A 166 1.50 19.25 10.91
C GLU A 166 0.37 18.58 11.69
N GLU A 167 -0.66 19.33 12.04
CA GLU A 167 -1.90 18.83 12.63
C GLU A 167 -2.99 18.79 11.57
N ASP A 168 -3.85 17.74 11.60
CA ASP A 168 -4.97 17.66 10.66
C ASP A 168 -6.10 18.64 11.04
N ALA A 169 -6.91 19.02 10.05
CA ALA A 169 -8.11 19.84 10.22
C ALA A 169 -9.32 19.04 10.71
N GLY A 170 -10.33 19.69 11.23
CA GLY A 170 -11.62 19.09 11.58
C GLY A 170 -12.37 18.55 10.36
N LYS A 171 -13.52 17.95 10.59
CA LYS A 171 -14.38 17.44 9.52
C LYS A 171 -15.62 18.33 9.39
N LEU A 172 -15.92 18.76 8.18
CA LEU A 172 -17.13 19.50 7.84
C LEU A 172 -18.20 18.53 7.32
N LEU A 173 -19.38 18.62 7.89
CA LEU A 173 -20.57 17.84 7.50
C LEU A 173 -21.60 18.81 6.95
N HIS A 174 -21.75 18.88 5.65
CA HIS A 174 -22.70 19.75 4.96
C HIS A 174 -24.08 19.10 4.91
N GLY A 175 -25.13 19.83 5.31
CA GLY A 175 -26.50 19.38 5.31
C GLY A 175 -27.47 20.54 4.97
N GLU A 176 -28.76 20.24 4.80
CA GLU A 176 -29.80 21.22 4.47
C GLU A 176 -29.95 22.34 5.52
N GLY A 177 -29.62 22.06 6.77
CA GLY A 177 -29.68 23.02 7.88
C GLY A 177 -28.42 23.83 8.15
N GLY A 178 -27.37 23.64 7.33
CA GLY A 178 -26.06 24.29 7.51
C GLY A 178 -24.91 23.30 7.57
N THR A 179 -23.73 23.77 7.99
CA THR A 179 -22.53 22.97 8.11
C THR A 179 -22.23 22.68 9.58
N LEU A 180 -22.18 21.39 9.94
CA LEU A 180 -21.72 20.93 11.26
C LEU A 180 -20.21 20.71 11.22
N VAL A 181 -19.55 20.95 12.36
CA VAL A 181 -18.10 20.78 12.51
C VAL A 181 -17.84 19.68 13.54
N ASP A 182 -17.09 18.67 13.15
CA ASP A 182 -16.56 17.63 14.03
C ASP A 182 -15.05 17.83 14.20
N CYS A 183 -14.64 18.20 15.41
CA CYS A 183 -13.26 18.46 15.78
C CYS A 183 -12.52 17.22 16.31
N ASN A 184 -13.09 16.02 16.25
CA ASN A 184 -12.39 14.81 16.70
C ASN A 184 -11.09 14.59 15.90
N ARG A 185 -11.11 14.82 14.57
CA ARG A 185 -9.92 14.72 13.73
C ARG A 185 -8.95 15.89 13.90
N TYR A 186 -9.45 17.08 14.26
CA TYR A 186 -8.59 18.24 14.41
C TYR A 186 -7.47 18.00 15.43
N GLY A 187 -6.23 18.27 15.01
CA GLY A 187 -5.05 18.02 15.82
C GLY A 187 -4.49 16.59 15.76
N VAL A 188 -5.08 15.69 14.97
CA VAL A 188 -4.47 14.38 14.69
C VAL A 188 -3.10 14.60 14.06
N PRO A 189 -2.03 13.88 14.50
CA PRO A 189 -0.70 14.05 13.96
C PRO A 189 -0.63 13.67 12.48
N LEU A 190 -0.13 14.57 11.67
CA LEU A 190 -0.02 14.45 10.23
C LEU A 190 1.41 14.73 9.79
N ILE A 191 1.87 14.05 8.77
CA ILE A 191 3.01 14.48 7.96
C ILE A 191 2.58 14.70 6.52
N GLU A 192 3.12 15.73 5.89
CA GLU A 192 3.00 15.95 4.46
C GLU A 192 4.33 15.60 3.80
N ILE A 193 4.26 14.74 2.79
CA ILE A 193 5.40 14.30 1.98
C ILE A 193 5.25 14.91 0.59
N VAL A 194 6.22 15.72 0.19
CA VAL A 194 6.23 16.43 -1.10
C VAL A 194 7.28 15.82 -2.00
N SER A 195 6.87 15.31 -3.16
CA SER A 195 7.80 14.80 -4.17
C SER A 195 8.43 15.91 -5.00
N GLU A 196 9.56 15.62 -5.63
CA GLU A 196 10.01 16.41 -6.78
C GLU A 196 9.07 16.18 -7.99
N PRO A 197 8.92 17.16 -8.90
CA PRO A 197 8.03 17.05 -10.06
C PRO A 197 8.68 16.24 -11.18
N GLU A 198 8.90 14.95 -10.93
CA GLU A 198 9.65 14.05 -11.82
C GLU A 198 8.78 12.94 -12.43
N LEU A 199 7.50 12.85 -12.01
CA LEU A 199 6.55 11.91 -12.59
C LEU A 199 6.00 12.45 -13.91
N SER A 200 5.69 11.56 -14.87
CA SER A 200 5.30 11.90 -16.24
C SER A 200 3.99 11.29 -16.70
N SER A 201 3.36 10.44 -15.88
CA SER A 201 2.09 9.79 -16.22
C SER A 201 1.23 9.50 -14.99
N GLY A 202 -0.05 9.23 -15.21
CA GLY A 202 -0.96 8.79 -14.15
C GLY A 202 -0.56 7.43 -13.56
N GLU A 203 -0.03 6.52 -14.39
CA GLU A 203 0.50 5.23 -13.93
C GLU A 203 1.69 5.40 -12.99
N GLU A 204 2.65 6.27 -13.32
CA GLU A 204 3.79 6.57 -12.45
C GLU A 204 3.34 7.21 -11.12
N ALA A 205 2.36 8.12 -11.16
CA ALA A 205 1.82 8.74 -9.96
C ALA A 205 1.12 7.72 -9.05
N ALA A 206 0.34 6.81 -9.62
CA ALA A 206 -0.32 5.75 -8.88
C ALA A 206 0.69 4.73 -8.31
N ALA A 207 1.74 4.37 -9.06
CA ALA A 207 2.82 3.50 -8.61
C ALA A 207 3.61 4.14 -7.45
N PHE A 208 3.93 5.43 -7.56
CA PHE A 208 4.59 6.20 -6.50
C PHE A 208 3.75 6.19 -5.22
N PHE A 209 2.46 6.50 -5.31
CA PHE A 209 1.57 6.55 -4.16
C PHE A 209 1.40 5.17 -3.51
N ARG A 210 1.24 4.09 -4.30
CA ARG A 210 1.15 2.71 -3.80
C ARG A 210 2.41 2.30 -3.05
N LYS A 211 3.57 2.58 -3.63
CA LYS A 211 4.86 2.25 -3.02
C LYS A 211 5.12 3.03 -1.75
N MET A 212 4.81 4.32 -1.75
CA MET A 212 4.87 5.19 -0.57
C MET A 212 4.04 4.60 0.58
N ARG A 213 2.77 4.25 0.31
CA ARG A 213 1.89 3.62 1.30
C ARG A 213 2.52 2.35 1.89
N GLY A 214 3.01 1.45 1.05
CA GLY A 214 3.66 0.21 1.50
C GLY A 214 4.84 0.47 2.43
N ILE A 215 5.76 1.34 2.04
CA ILE A 215 6.94 1.71 2.85
C ILE A 215 6.52 2.27 4.21
N LEU A 216 5.56 3.19 4.24
CA LEU A 216 5.12 3.84 5.48
C LEU A 216 4.35 2.88 6.42
N MET A 217 3.56 1.96 5.87
CA MET A 217 2.91 0.91 6.66
C MET A 217 3.95 -0.04 7.29
N PHE A 218 4.91 -0.51 6.51
CA PHE A 218 5.99 -1.37 7.02
C PHE A 218 6.85 -0.67 8.06
N ALA A 219 7.11 0.62 7.90
CA ALA A 219 7.80 1.42 8.92
C ALA A 219 6.94 1.69 10.17
N GLY A 220 5.70 1.20 10.22
CA GLY A 220 4.77 1.41 11.34
C GLY A 220 4.37 2.88 11.53
N VAL A 221 4.44 3.69 10.47
CA VAL A 221 4.15 5.13 10.51
C VAL A 221 2.65 5.38 10.47
N THR A 222 1.93 4.69 9.58
CA THR A 222 0.50 4.83 9.32
C THR A 222 -0.16 3.47 9.14
N ASP A 223 -1.49 3.41 9.31
CA ASP A 223 -2.30 2.24 8.94
C ASP A 223 -2.64 2.18 7.44
N GLY A 224 -2.39 3.30 6.73
CA GLY A 224 -2.58 3.39 5.29
C GLY A 224 -4.03 3.27 4.81
N LYS A 225 -5.02 3.53 5.66
CA LYS A 225 -6.44 3.42 5.34
C LYS A 225 -6.95 4.66 4.60
N MET A 226 -7.00 4.58 3.29
CA MET A 226 -7.48 5.67 2.44
C MET A 226 -8.98 5.96 2.62
N ASN A 227 -9.79 4.95 2.92
CA ASN A 227 -11.24 5.09 3.15
C ASN A 227 -11.58 5.81 4.47
N GLU A 228 -10.69 5.76 5.46
CA GLU A 228 -10.82 6.51 6.73
C GLU A 228 -10.16 7.89 6.66
N GLY A 229 -9.41 8.17 5.58
CA GLY A 229 -8.72 9.44 5.37
C GLY A 229 -7.31 9.49 5.98
N SER A 230 -6.81 8.37 6.52
CA SER A 230 -5.45 8.29 7.09
C SER A 230 -4.35 8.51 6.04
N LEU A 231 -4.67 8.33 4.75
CA LEU A 231 -3.77 8.58 3.63
C LEU A 231 -4.51 9.28 2.50
N ARG A 232 -4.03 10.47 2.10
CA ARG A 232 -4.61 11.31 1.05
C ARG A 232 -3.52 11.74 0.08
N CYS A 233 -3.89 11.93 -1.19
CA CYS A 233 -2.98 12.31 -2.25
C CYS A 233 -3.52 13.52 -3.00
N ASP A 234 -2.67 14.52 -3.23
CA ASP A 234 -2.92 15.66 -4.07
C ASP A 234 -1.89 15.65 -5.23
N LEU A 235 -2.35 15.96 -6.45
CA LEU A 235 -1.51 15.98 -7.64
C LEU A 235 -1.28 17.41 -8.10
N ASN A 236 -0.02 17.78 -8.32
CA ASN A 236 0.38 19.01 -8.99
C ASN A 236 0.79 18.68 -10.42
N ILE A 237 0.02 19.11 -11.41
CA ILE A 237 0.18 18.74 -12.81
C ILE A 237 0.42 19.98 -13.67
N SER A 238 1.43 19.93 -14.52
CA SER A 238 1.66 20.92 -15.58
C SER A 238 2.11 20.23 -16.86
N LEU A 239 1.93 20.89 -18.00
CA LEU A 239 2.48 20.46 -19.27
C LEU A 239 3.55 21.44 -19.72
N ARG A 240 4.64 20.91 -20.28
CA ARG A 240 5.69 21.70 -20.95
C ARG A 240 5.94 21.17 -22.35
N LYS A 241 6.50 21.99 -23.23
CA LYS A 241 6.96 21.51 -24.54
C LYS A 241 8.05 20.46 -24.36
N VAL A 242 8.01 19.42 -25.16
CA VAL A 242 9.01 18.33 -25.14
C VAL A 242 10.41 18.92 -25.24
N GLY A 243 11.28 18.54 -24.31
CA GLY A 243 12.67 19.03 -24.21
C GLY A 243 12.83 20.42 -23.57
N SER A 244 11.75 21.11 -23.19
CA SER A 244 11.83 22.38 -22.46
C SER A 244 12.25 22.14 -21.00
N LYS A 245 13.11 23.02 -20.48
CA LYS A 245 13.44 23.06 -19.04
C LYS A 245 12.47 23.90 -18.22
N THR A 246 11.70 24.76 -18.87
CA THR A 246 10.73 25.63 -18.19
C THR A 246 9.43 24.88 -17.94
N LEU A 247 9.01 24.83 -16.69
CA LEU A 247 7.75 24.23 -16.30
C LEU A 247 6.57 25.06 -16.80
N GLY A 248 5.46 24.38 -17.15
CA GLY A 248 4.20 25.04 -17.46
C GLY A 248 3.46 25.50 -16.20
N VAL A 249 2.31 26.12 -16.41
CA VAL A 249 1.41 26.52 -15.33
C VAL A 249 0.81 25.27 -14.70
N ARG A 250 0.98 25.11 -13.39
CA ARG A 250 0.48 23.93 -12.66
C ARG A 250 -0.96 24.11 -12.19
N THR A 251 -1.69 23.02 -12.19
CA THR A 251 -2.96 22.87 -11.47
C THR A 251 -2.78 21.86 -10.36
N GLU A 252 -3.56 22.00 -9.30
CA GLU A 252 -3.58 21.08 -8.16
C GLU A 252 -4.90 20.32 -8.15
N THR A 253 -4.86 18.97 -8.18
CA THR A 253 -6.06 18.13 -8.05
C THR A 253 -6.06 17.49 -6.68
N LYS A 254 -7.10 17.81 -5.87
CA LYS A 254 -7.16 17.47 -4.44
C LYS A 254 -7.99 16.24 -4.12
N ASN A 255 -7.68 15.67 -2.93
CA ASN A 255 -8.47 14.65 -2.24
C ASN A 255 -8.64 13.35 -3.03
N LEU A 256 -7.55 12.83 -3.59
CA LEU A 256 -7.55 11.55 -4.26
C LEU A 256 -7.31 10.43 -3.23
N ASN A 257 -8.32 9.60 -3.03
CA ASN A 257 -8.38 8.59 -1.98
C ASN A 257 -8.31 7.14 -2.49
N SER A 258 -7.82 6.95 -3.72
CA SER A 258 -7.53 5.63 -4.27
C SER A 258 -6.46 5.71 -5.34
N PHE A 259 -5.69 4.64 -5.54
CA PHE A 259 -4.67 4.57 -6.60
C PHE A 259 -5.27 4.75 -8.00
N GLN A 260 -6.47 4.21 -8.20
CA GLN A 260 -7.19 4.37 -9.46
C GLN A 260 -7.59 5.82 -9.71
N ASN A 261 -8.11 6.52 -8.69
CA ASN A 261 -8.48 7.93 -8.82
C ASN A 261 -7.25 8.80 -9.07
N VAL A 262 -6.09 8.51 -8.46
CA VAL A 262 -4.82 9.20 -8.73
C VAL A 262 -4.46 9.06 -10.22
N ARG A 263 -4.48 7.84 -10.77
CA ARG A 263 -4.19 7.59 -12.18
C ARG A 263 -5.16 8.34 -13.09
N LEU A 264 -6.46 8.13 -12.89
CA LEU A 264 -7.51 8.69 -13.76
C LEU A 264 -7.55 10.22 -13.69
N ALA A 265 -7.39 10.81 -12.50
CA ALA A 265 -7.35 12.25 -12.32
C ALA A 265 -6.16 12.87 -13.08
N ALA A 266 -4.98 12.24 -12.99
CA ALA A 266 -3.82 12.69 -13.75
C ALA A 266 -4.05 12.64 -15.26
N GLU A 267 -4.58 11.54 -15.78
CA GLU A 267 -4.89 11.37 -17.21
C GLU A 267 -5.91 12.41 -17.71
N CYS A 268 -6.99 12.62 -16.94
CA CYS A 268 -8.01 13.62 -17.27
C CYS A 268 -7.43 15.03 -17.31
N GLU A 269 -6.61 15.38 -16.32
CA GLU A 269 -6.02 16.73 -16.23
C GLU A 269 -4.95 16.95 -17.29
N ILE A 270 -4.10 15.96 -17.57
CA ILE A 270 -3.13 16.00 -18.67
C ILE A 270 -3.86 16.24 -20.01
N LYS A 271 -4.93 15.49 -20.26
CA LYS A 271 -5.73 15.66 -21.48
C LYS A 271 -6.34 17.06 -21.57
N ARG A 272 -6.98 17.54 -20.49
CA ARG A 272 -7.56 18.88 -20.44
C ARG A 272 -6.54 19.98 -20.73
N GLN A 273 -5.38 19.95 -20.08
CA GLN A 273 -4.32 20.95 -20.31
C GLN A 273 -3.78 20.87 -21.73
N ARG A 274 -3.61 19.67 -22.29
CA ARG A 274 -3.17 19.45 -23.66
C ARG A 274 -4.16 20.07 -24.65
N ASP A 275 -5.47 19.83 -24.47
CA ASP A 275 -6.51 20.38 -25.34
C ASP A 275 -6.51 21.92 -25.33
N ILE A 276 -6.35 22.54 -24.16
CA ILE A 276 -6.22 24.00 -24.01
C ILE A 276 -4.99 24.53 -24.75
N LEU A 277 -3.82 23.96 -24.50
CA LEU A 277 -2.56 24.43 -25.05
C LEU A 277 -2.48 24.21 -26.57
N SER A 278 -3.00 23.10 -27.08
CA SER A 278 -3.03 22.80 -28.51
C SER A 278 -4.00 23.70 -29.27
N SER A 279 -5.05 24.21 -28.61
CA SER A 279 -5.95 25.23 -29.19
C SER A 279 -5.42 26.66 -29.08
N GLY A 280 -4.21 26.86 -28.57
CA GLY A 280 -3.60 28.20 -28.37
C GLY A 280 -4.09 28.93 -27.11
N GLY A 281 -4.81 28.25 -26.23
CA GLY A 281 -5.27 28.77 -24.93
C GLY A 281 -4.19 28.76 -23.87
N THR A 282 -4.53 29.24 -22.66
CA THR A 282 -3.63 29.33 -21.52
C THR A 282 -4.22 28.59 -20.34
N VAL A 283 -3.41 27.73 -19.68
CA VAL A 283 -3.77 27.08 -18.42
C VAL A 283 -3.71 28.10 -17.28
N VAL A 284 -4.72 28.10 -16.42
CA VAL A 284 -4.77 28.95 -15.22
C VAL A 284 -4.37 28.14 -14.00
N GLN A 285 -3.59 28.76 -13.10
CA GLN A 285 -3.23 28.13 -11.83
C GLN A 285 -4.44 28.08 -10.89
N GLU A 286 -4.94 26.88 -10.63
CA GLU A 286 -6.14 26.66 -9.83
C GLU A 286 -6.13 25.32 -9.11
N THR A 287 -6.94 25.22 -8.04
CA THR A 287 -7.26 23.95 -7.38
C THR A 287 -8.48 23.33 -8.05
N ARG A 288 -8.41 22.04 -8.33
CA ARG A 288 -9.42 21.26 -9.05
C ARG A 288 -9.88 20.05 -8.24
N LYS A 289 -11.09 19.59 -8.50
CA LYS A 289 -11.66 18.36 -7.97
C LYS A 289 -11.88 17.36 -9.11
N PHE A 290 -11.49 16.12 -8.92
CA PHE A 290 -11.77 15.03 -9.86
C PHE A 290 -13.15 14.41 -9.56
N SER A 291 -13.94 14.12 -10.62
CA SER A 291 -15.19 13.34 -10.58
C SER A 291 -14.99 12.02 -11.34
N PRO A 292 -14.95 10.88 -10.63
CA PRO A 292 -14.83 9.57 -11.28
C PRO A 292 -16.01 9.24 -12.20
N GLU A 293 -17.24 9.69 -11.84
CA GLU A 293 -18.46 9.40 -12.61
C GLU A 293 -18.45 10.13 -13.96
N ARG A 294 -17.89 11.35 -14.00
CA ARG A 294 -17.84 12.17 -15.22
C ARG A 294 -16.54 12.04 -15.97
N MET A 295 -15.51 11.43 -15.33
CA MET A 295 -14.17 11.36 -15.87
C MET A 295 -13.60 12.75 -16.24
N GLU A 296 -13.80 13.73 -15.35
CA GLU A 296 -13.36 15.12 -15.56
C GLU A 296 -12.85 15.77 -14.27
N THR A 297 -12.04 16.80 -14.44
CA THR A 297 -11.68 17.70 -13.35
C THR A 297 -12.45 19.02 -13.46
N SER A 298 -12.92 19.56 -12.35
CA SER A 298 -13.61 20.84 -12.26
C SER A 298 -12.90 21.83 -11.33
N ALA A 299 -12.90 23.10 -11.67
CA ALA A 299 -12.31 24.14 -10.83
C ALA A 299 -13.07 24.26 -9.49
N MET A 300 -12.33 24.40 -8.38
CA MET A 300 -12.89 24.67 -7.06
C MET A 300 -12.70 26.14 -6.67
N ARG A 301 -11.44 26.56 -6.62
CA ARG A 301 -11.04 27.93 -6.24
C ARG A 301 -9.69 28.26 -6.87
N GLN A 302 -9.34 29.53 -6.90
CA GLN A 302 -7.97 29.93 -7.19
C GLN A 302 -7.05 29.51 -6.04
N LYS A 303 -5.82 29.11 -6.36
CA LYS A 303 -4.85 28.65 -5.35
C LYS A 303 -4.32 29.86 -4.57
N GLU A 304 -4.37 29.77 -3.25
CA GLU A 304 -3.72 30.71 -2.34
C GLU A 304 -2.19 30.61 -2.45
N THR A 305 -1.50 31.71 -2.28
CA THR A 305 -0.03 31.78 -2.28
C THR A 305 0.54 31.62 -0.87
N ALA A 306 1.85 31.42 -0.75
CA ALA A 306 2.48 31.34 0.56
C ALA A 306 2.35 32.66 1.35
N GLU A 307 2.29 33.81 0.64
CA GLU A 307 2.08 35.13 1.23
C GLU A 307 0.68 35.26 1.87
N ASP A 308 -0.31 34.60 1.34
CA ASP A 308 -1.68 34.63 1.88
C ASP A 308 -1.75 33.95 3.26
N TYR A 309 -0.93 32.93 3.49
CA TYR A 309 -0.87 32.21 4.77
C TYR A 309 -0.08 32.93 5.86
N ARG A 310 0.71 33.93 5.54
CA ARG A 310 1.46 34.74 6.50
C ARG A 310 2.19 33.90 7.54
N TYR A 311 3.00 32.94 7.07
CA TYR A 311 3.78 32.05 7.94
C TYR A 311 4.67 32.81 8.89
N TYR A 312 4.69 32.40 10.16
CA TYR A 312 5.64 32.85 11.17
C TYR A 312 5.91 31.74 12.20
N PRO A 313 7.07 31.77 12.90
CA PRO A 313 7.41 30.75 13.89
C PRO A 313 6.35 30.61 15.00
N GLU A 314 6.03 29.36 15.37
CA GLU A 314 5.10 29.07 16.45
C GLU A 314 5.76 29.42 17.80
N PRO A 315 5.27 30.48 18.51
CA PRO A 315 5.95 30.97 19.72
C PRO A 315 5.77 30.08 20.94
N ASP A 316 4.75 29.23 20.96
CA ASP A 316 4.39 28.39 22.11
C ASP A 316 5.09 27.03 22.09
N LEU A 317 5.88 26.72 21.05
CA LEU A 317 6.62 25.48 20.90
C LEU A 317 8.13 25.73 20.79
N LEU A 318 8.90 24.99 21.57
CA LEU A 318 10.34 24.95 21.40
C LEU A 318 10.73 24.14 20.15
N PRO A 319 11.89 24.44 19.51
CA PRO A 319 12.41 23.61 18.44
C PRO A 319 12.56 22.14 18.87
N VAL A 320 12.28 21.23 17.95
CA VAL A 320 12.55 19.80 18.12
C VAL A 320 14.03 19.56 17.89
N CYS A 321 14.73 19.10 18.91
CA CYS A 321 16.14 18.75 18.86
C CYS A 321 16.32 17.24 18.94
N LEU A 322 16.94 16.65 17.92
CA LEU A 322 17.21 15.22 17.81
C LEU A 322 18.70 14.94 17.98
N GLY A 323 19.03 14.06 18.93
CA GLY A 323 20.38 13.53 19.06
C GLY A 323 20.69 12.52 17.96
N GLU A 324 21.98 12.39 17.60
CA GLU A 324 22.40 11.36 16.65
C GLU A 324 22.00 9.95 17.13
N ASP A 325 22.19 9.68 18.43
CA ASP A 325 21.82 8.40 19.04
C ASP A 325 20.33 8.09 18.91
N ASP A 326 19.46 9.10 18.99
CA ASP A 326 18.01 8.91 18.84
C ASP A 326 17.66 8.55 17.41
N ILE A 327 18.28 9.22 16.42
CA ILE A 327 18.11 8.90 15.00
C ILE A 327 18.60 7.48 14.70
N GLN A 328 19.74 7.07 15.24
CA GLN A 328 20.30 5.72 15.04
C GLN A 328 19.44 4.64 15.71
N LYS A 329 18.87 4.89 16.88
CA LYS A 329 17.92 3.98 17.53
C LYS A 329 16.67 3.77 16.68
N ILE A 330 16.11 4.86 16.10
CA ILE A 330 14.96 4.76 15.22
C ILE A 330 15.32 3.99 13.95
N ARG A 331 16.49 4.27 13.35
CA ARG A 331 16.99 3.55 12.17
C ARG A 331 17.14 2.04 12.41
N ALA A 332 17.72 1.66 13.55
CA ALA A 332 17.92 0.27 13.93
C ALA A 332 16.60 -0.48 14.23
N ALA A 333 15.56 0.26 14.60
CA ALA A 333 14.24 -0.30 14.88
C ALA A 333 13.34 -0.40 13.63
N LEU A 334 13.76 0.15 12.48
CA LEU A 334 12.99 0.03 11.24
C LEU A 334 12.95 -1.43 10.78
N PRO A 335 11.74 -1.95 10.47
CA PRO A 335 11.61 -3.28 9.87
C PRO A 335 12.26 -3.35 8.48
N GLU A 336 12.43 -4.57 7.98
CA GLU A 336 12.82 -4.80 6.60
C GLU A 336 11.83 -4.14 5.64
N ALA A 337 12.35 -3.36 4.68
CA ALA A 337 11.51 -2.68 3.68
C ALA A 337 10.76 -3.70 2.79
N PRO A 338 9.51 -3.40 2.35
CA PRO A 338 8.70 -4.34 1.59
C PRO A 338 9.39 -4.86 0.31
N ASP A 339 10.14 -4.01 -0.39
CA ASP A 339 10.89 -4.43 -1.59
C ASP A 339 11.98 -5.46 -1.30
N LYS A 340 12.76 -5.22 -0.22
CA LYS A 340 13.80 -6.16 0.20
C LYS A 340 13.21 -7.48 0.68
N LYS A 341 12.09 -7.39 1.38
CA LYS A 341 11.32 -8.55 1.84
C LYS A 341 10.79 -9.35 0.64
N ALA A 342 10.25 -8.69 -0.39
CA ALA A 342 9.82 -9.35 -1.63
C ALA A 342 10.99 -10.02 -2.36
N GLU A 343 12.14 -9.35 -2.49
CA GLU A 343 13.36 -9.94 -3.06
C GLU A 343 13.85 -11.16 -2.26
N ARG A 344 13.71 -11.12 -0.94
CA ARG A 344 14.03 -12.26 -0.09
C ARG A 344 13.08 -13.43 -0.31
N TYR A 345 11.77 -13.16 -0.43
CA TYR A 345 10.77 -14.21 -0.71
C TYR A 345 11.01 -14.90 -2.05
N GLU A 346 11.39 -14.15 -3.09
CA GLU A 346 11.77 -14.73 -4.38
C GLU A 346 12.95 -15.71 -4.22
N LYS A 347 13.98 -15.30 -3.48
CA LYS A 347 15.22 -16.09 -3.32
C LYS A 347 15.06 -17.28 -2.38
N GLU A 348 14.43 -17.08 -1.24
CA GLU A 348 14.37 -18.08 -0.16
C GLU A 348 13.17 -18.99 -0.26
N TYR A 349 12.03 -18.47 -0.75
CA TYR A 349 10.78 -19.22 -0.81
C TYR A 349 10.42 -19.68 -2.22
N GLY A 350 11.13 -19.19 -3.25
CA GLY A 350 10.97 -19.60 -4.65
C GLY A 350 9.63 -19.17 -5.26
N VAL A 351 9.02 -18.10 -4.73
CA VAL A 351 7.80 -17.49 -5.26
C VAL A 351 8.11 -16.57 -6.44
N SER A 352 7.11 -16.24 -7.26
CA SER A 352 7.28 -15.24 -8.32
C SER A 352 7.38 -13.83 -7.74
N ARG A 353 7.88 -12.87 -8.52
CA ARG A 353 7.91 -11.45 -8.13
C ARG A 353 6.52 -10.92 -7.79
N ASP A 354 5.54 -11.21 -8.64
CA ASP A 354 4.15 -10.77 -8.45
C ASP A 354 3.56 -11.34 -7.15
N ASP A 355 3.79 -12.63 -6.88
CA ASP A 355 3.34 -13.28 -5.63
C ASP A 355 4.03 -12.65 -4.41
N ALA A 356 5.33 -12.38 -4.50
CA ALA A 356 6.08 -11.74 -3.43
C ALA A 356 5.55 -10.32 -3.12
N GLU A 357 5.18 -9.54 -4.14
CA GLU A 357 4.58 -8.22 -3.97
C GLU A 357 3.18 -8.29 -3.33
N ILE A 358 2.38 -9.30 -3.68
CA ILE A 358 1.09 -9.54 -3.03
C ILE A 358 1.30 -9.86 -1.55
N LEU A 359 2.22 -10.78 -1.22
CA LEU A 359 2.52 -11.21 0.15
C LEU A 359 3.14 -10.10 1.01
N THR A 360 3.81 -9.13 0.38
CA THR A 360 4.40 -7.96 1.05
C THR A 360 3.58 -6.68 0.87
N SER A 361 2.31 -6.79 0.49
CA SER A 361 1.41 -5.63 0.34
C SER A 361 0.97 -5.03 1.68
N GLN A 362 0.98 -5.83 2.74
CA GLN A 362 0.59 -5.45 4.11
C GLN A 362 1.53 -6.10 5.13
N PRO A 363 1.99 -5.36 6.17
CA PRO A 363 2.93 -5.88 7.17
C PRO A 363 2.40 -7.11 7.92
N GLU A 364 1.10 -7.10 8.25
CA GLU A 364 0.43 -8.16 9.00
C GLU A 364 0.37 -9.46 8.20
N ILE A 365 0.05 -9.36 6.91
CA ILE A 365 0.04 -10.51 5.98
C ILE A 365 1.45 -11.06 5.79
N ALA A 366 2.44 -10.18 5.63
CA ALA A 366 3.84 -10.60 5.50
C ALA A 366 4.32 -11.35 6.74
N ALA A 367 4.05 -10.83 7.93
CA ALA A 367 4.43 -11.48 9.20
C ALA A 367 3.72 -12.81 9.40
N TRP A 368 2.42 -12.88 9.09
CA TRP A 368 1.64 -14.11 9.17
C TRP A 368 2.15 -15.16 8.17
N PHE A 369 2.45 -14.75 6.94
CA PHE A 369 3.02 -15.64 5.93
C PHE A 369 4.40 -16.17 6.33
N GLU A 370 5.28 -15.32 6.88
CA GLU A 370 6.60 -15.74 7.37
C GLU A 370 6.46 -16.83 8.43
N ALA A 371 5.56 -16.66 9.39
CA ALA A 371 5.30 -17.67 10.42
C ALA A 371 4.85 -19.02 9.80
N ALA A 372 3.98 -18.98 8.79
CA ALA A 372 3.55 -20.19 8.07
C ALA A 372 4.69 -20.81 7.26
N ALA A 373 5.45 -19.99 6.51
CA ALA A 373 6.52 -20.44 5.62
C ALA A 373 7.75 -21.00 6.39
N ASP A 374 8.05 -20.44 7.55
CA ASP A 374 9.15 -20.91 8.40
C ASP A 374 8.85 -22.25 9.08
N SER A 375 7.56 -22.58 9.24
CA SER A 375 7.11 -23.84 9.82
C SER A 375 7.08 -25.00 8.83
N CYS A 376 7.27 -24.78 7.53
CA CYS A 376 7.09 -25.79 6.49
C CYS A 376 8.27 -25.87 5.51
N ARG A 377 8.36 -27.03 4.83
CA ARG A 377 9.35 -27.31 3.79
C ARG A 377 8.93 -26.80 2.42
N HIS A 378 7.63 -26.83 2.14
CA HIS A 378 7.05 -26.49 0.84
C HIS A 378 6.56 -25.04 0.79
N LYS A 379 7.49 -24.09 1.04
CA LYS A 379 7.20 -22.63 1.17
C LYS A 379 6.45 -22.04 -0.01
N LYS A 380 6.81 -22.44 -1.24
CA LYS A 380 6.10 -21.99 -2.45
C LYS A 380 4.63 -22.46 -2.49
N LEU A 381 4.35 -23.70 -2.07
CA LEU A 381 2.97 -24.18 -1.97
C LEU A 381 2.20 -23.43 -0.89
N CYS A 382 2.84 -23.12 0.25
CA CYS A 382 2.26 -22.32 1.30
C CYS A 382 1.83 -20.95 0.76
N ALA A 383 2.72 -20.25 0.02
CA ALA A 383 2.41 -18.97 -0.65
C ALA A 383 1.22 -19.11 -1.61
N ASN A 384 1.24 -20.10 -2.49
CA ASN A 384 0.18 -20.32 -3.47
C ASN A 384 -1.19 -20.54 -2.81
N ILE A 385 -1.24 -21.32 -1.74
CA ILE A 385 -2.50 -21.57 -1.00
C ILE A 385 -2.98 -20.29 -0.33
N LEU A 386 -2.08 -19.52 0.31
CA LEU A 386 -2.42 -18.25 0.93
C LEU A 386 -3.03 -17.28 -0.08
N ILE A 387 -2.36 -17.06 -1.21
CA ILE A 387 -2.80 -16.11 -2.24
C ILE A 387 -4.12 -16.56 -2.87
N ALA A 388 -4.21 -17.82 -3.30
CA ALA A 388 -5.35 -18.30 -4.07
C ALA A 388 -6.62 -18.53 -3.25
N GLU A 389 -6.48 -19.00 -2.00
CA GLU A 389 -7.62 -19.50 -1.23
C GLU A 389 -7.99 -18.62 -0.03
N ILE A 390 -7.03 -17.84 0.51
CA ILE A 390 -7.23 -17.09 1.76
C ILE A 390 -7.35 -15.58 1.52
N LEU A 391 -6.36 -14.96 0.87
CA LEU A 391 -6.31 -13.49 0.76
C LEU A 391 -7.54 -12.89 0.06
N ARG A 392 -8.14 -13.61 -0.88
CA ARG A 392 -9.36 -13.18 -1.59
C ARG A 392 -10.59 -13.04 -0.68
N LEU A 393 -10.56 -13.61 0.52
CA LEU A 393 -11.67 -13.63 1.48
C LEU A 393 -11.47 -12.63 2.61
N LEU A 394 -10.28 -12.05 2.73
CA LEU A 394 -9.94 -11.08 3.77
C LEU A 394 -10.30 -9.66 3.31
N SER A 395 -10.81 -8.87 4.24
CA SER A 395 -10.92 -7.43 4.06
C SER A 395 -9.56 -6.75 4.23
N PRO A 396 -9.35 -5.55 3.67
CA PRO A 396 -8.11 -4.80 3.88
C PRO A 396 -7.80 -4.60 5.37
N GLY A 397 -6.60 -5.02 5.80
CA GLY A 397 -6.15 -4.94 7.19
C GLY A 397 -6.50 -6.15 8.06
N GLU A 398 -7.21 -7.14 7.51
CA GLU A 398 -7.48 -8.40 8.22
C GLU A 398 -6.37 -9.42 7.98
N THR A 399 -6.14 -10.26 8.99
CA THR A 399 -5.30 -11.46 8.91
C THR A 399 -6.15 -12.70 9.02
N PRO A 400 -5.67 -13.88 8.54
CA PRO A 400 -6.37 -15.13 8.75
C PRO A 400 -6.63 -15.39 10.24
N SER A 401 -7.80 -15.93 10.57
CA SER A 401 -8.27 -16.12 11.96
C SER A 401 -7.74 -17.39 12.62
N PHE A 402 -6.95 -18.20 11.92
CA PHE A 402 -6.37 -19.46 12.39
C PHE A 402 -4.84 -19.38 12.47
N ASP A 403 -4.22 -20.34 13.18
CA ASP A 403 -2.78 -20.38 13.34
C ASP A 403 -2.05 -20.57 12.00
N ALA A 404 -1.05 -19.74 11.76
CA ALA A 404 -0.21 -19.76 10.56
C ALA A 404 0.48 -21.15 10.36
N LEU A 405 0.84 -21.84 11.45
CA LEU A 405 1.46 -23.15 11.43
C LEU A 405 0.56 -24.20 10.75
N HIS A 406 -0.74 -24.04 10.83
CA HIS A 406 -1.70 -24.94 10.18
C HIS A 406 -1.67 -24.84 8.67
N LEU A 407 -1.43 -23.64 8.11
CA LEU A 407 -1.21 -23.49 6.67
C LEU A 407 0.08 -24.19 6.24
N GLY A 408 1.17 -24.02 7.00
CA GLY A 408 2.44 -24.71 6.77
C GLY A 408 2.27 -26.24 6.75
N SER A 409 1.50 -26.77 7.72
CA SER A 409 1.18 -28.19 7.80
C SER A 409 0.40 -28.70 6.57
N ILE A 410 -0.59 -27.92 6.08
CA ILE A 410 -1.34 -28.24 4.86
C ILE A 410 -0.43 -28.22 3.63
N ALA A 411 0.45 -27.21 3.53
CA ALA A 411 1.40 -27.12 2.43
C ALA A 411 2.36 -28.30 2.39
N ASP A 412 2.86 -28.76 3.54
CA ASP A 412 3.70 -29.94 3.65
C ASP A 412 2.96 -31.21 3.28
N MET A 413 1.76 -31.43 3.82
CA MET A 413 0.95 -32.61 3.46
C MET A 413 0.64 -32.65 1.96
N MET A 414 0.40 -31.50 1.35
CA MET A 414 0.16 -31.42 -0.10
C MET A 414 1.44 -31.68 -0.90
N GLY A 415 2.57 -31.12 -0.48
CA GLY A 415 3.87 -31.29 -1.15
C GLY A 415 4.40 -32.71 -1.04
N ASP A 416 4.16 -33.39 0.08
CA ASP A 416 4.50 -34.81 0.32
C ASP A 416 3.53 -35.80 -0.35
N GLY A 417 2.45 -35.29 -0.99
CA GLY A 417 1.45 -36.16 -1.62
C GLY A 417 0.56 -36.92 -0.63
N ILE A 418 0.51 -36.50 0.64
CA ILE A 418 -0.38 -37.05 1.67
C ILE A 418 -1.82 -36.63 1.40
N ILE A 419 -2.04 -35.40 0.93
CA ILE A 419 -3.34 -34.90 0.50
C ILE A 419 -3.23 -34.28 -0.89
N ASN A 420 -4.33 -34.21 -1.61
CA ASN A 420 -4.39 -33.47 -2.89
C ASN A 420 -4.91 -32.04 -2.70
N SER A 421 -4.89 -31.24 -3.79
CA SER A 421 -5.32 -29.85 -3.78
C SER A 421 -6.80 -29.64 -3.38
N ALA A 422 -7.67 -30.62 -3.68
CA ALA A 422 -9.09 -30.52 -3.33
C ALA A 422 -9.30 -30.65 -1.81
N VAL A 423 -8.57 -31.57 -1.17
CA VAL A 423 -8.57 -31.75 0.30
C VAL A 423 -7.94 -30.52 0.96
N ALA A 424 -6.80 -30.01 0.43
CA ALA A 424 -6.16 -28.81 0.96
C ALA A 424 -7.12 -27.60 0.96
N LYS A 425 -7.84 -27.37 -0.14
CA LYS A 425 -8.87 -26.31 -0.23
C LYS A 425 -9.99 -26.46 0.80
N LYS A 426 -10.47 -27.71 0.99
CA LYS A 426 -11.50 -27.99 1.99
C LYS A 426 -11.00 -27.68 3.40
N LEU A 427 -9.79 -28.14 3.75
CA LEU A 427 -9.18 -27.88 5.06
C LEU A 427 -9.01 -26.38 5.33
N VAL A 428 -8.52 -25.61 4.34
CA VAL A 428 -8.39 -24.16 4.46
C VAL A 428 -9.75 -23.48 4.66
N ALA A 429 -10.77 -23.88 3.89
CA ALA A 429 -12.12 -23.32 4.03
C ALA A 429 -12.75 -23.66 5.41
N ASP A 430 -12.42 -24.81 5.98
CA ASP A 430 -12.90 -25.20 7.31
C ASP A 430 -12.12 -24.49 8.43
N LEU A 431 -10.80 -24.28 8.28
CA LEU A 431 -9.97 -23.48 9.20
C LEU A 431 -10.48 -22.05 9.37
N GLN A 432 -11.00 -21.46 8.31
CA GLN A 432 -11.59 -20.10 8.38
C GLN A 432 -12.89 -20.03 9.20
N LYS A 433 -13.54 -21.17 9.44
CA LYS A 433 -14.74 -21.27 10.28
C LYS A 433 -14.41 -21.60 11.73
N GLY A 434 -13.25 -22.18 11.99
CA GLY A 434 -12.76 -22.54 13.30
C GLY A 434 -11.42 -23.25 13.23
N ASP A 435 -10.49 -22.86 14.09
CA ASP A 435 -9.14 -23.41 14.11
C ASP A 435 -9.09 -24.85 14.60
N PHE A 436 -8.25 -25.68 13.97
CA PHE A 436 -8.06 -27.10 14.31
C PHE A 436 -6.72 -27.61 13.76
N ASP A 437 -6.19 -28.70 14.30
CA ASP A 437 -5.01 -29.37 13.75
C ASP A 437 -5.33 -30.12 12.43
N PRO A 438 -4.79 -29.67 11.28
CA PRO A 438 -5.06 -30.25 9.96
C PRO A 438 -4.58 -31.72 9.85
N ARG A 439 -3.45 -32.08 10.49
CA ARG A 439 -2.94 -33.47 10.44
C ARG A 439 -3.85 -34.43 11.17
N ALA A 440 -4.23 -34.09 12.40
CA ALA A 440 -5.16 -34.91 13.18
C ALA A 440 -6.49 -35.08 12.44
N ARG A 441 -6.97 -34.04 11.75
CA ARG A 441 -8.21 -34.09 10.97
C ARG A 441 -8.09 -34.99 9.74
N VAL A 442 -6.98 -34.89 9.00
CA VAL A 442 -6.71 -35.78 7.85
C VAL A 442 -6.71 -37.23 8.26
N GLU A 443 -6.11 -37.59 9.40
CA GLU A 443 -6.08 -38.93 9.94
C GLU A 443 -7.47 -39.39 10.39
N THR A 444 -8.16 -38.59 11.20
CA THR A 444 -9.46 -38.95 11.79
C THR A 444 -10.56 -39.11 10.75
N GLU A 445 -10.60 -38.19 9.75
CA GLU A 445 -11.60 -38.25 8.68
C GLU A 445 -11.15 -39.11 7.47
N ASN A 446 -9.97 -39.73 7.54
CA ASN A 446 -9.38 -40.56 6.48
C ASN A 446 -9.35 -39.79 5.12
N LEU A 447 -8.82 -38.56 5.13
CA LEU A 447 -8.75 -37.67 3.96
C LEU A 447 -7.47 -37.86 3.12
N GLY A 448 -6.61 -38.79 3.50
CA GLY A 448 -5.35 -39.08 2.82
C GLY A 448 -5.55 -39.43 1.35
N GLN A 449 -4.58 -39.04 0.53
CA GLN A 449 -4.56 -39.34 -0.89
C GLN A 449 -4.30 -40.84 -1.11
N ILE A 450 -5.09 -41.46 -1.98
CA ILE A 450 -4.94 -42.85 -2.37
C ILE A 450 -3.83 -42.93 -3.43
N ASN A 451 -2.69 -43.50 -3.05
CA ASN A 451 -1.52 -43.69 -3.92
C ASN A 451 -1.20 -45.20 -4.13
N SER A 452 -1.85 -46.09 -3.38
CA SER A 452 -1.65 -47.55 -3.51
C SER A 452 -2.14 -48.03 -4.88
N LYS A 453 -1.28 -48.75 -5.59
CA LYS A 453 -1.60 -49.29 -6.91
C LYS A 453 -2.78 -50.27 -6.85
N GLU A 454 -2.85 -51.03 -5.79
CA GLU A 454 -3.92 -52.02 -5.55
C GLU A 454 -5.28 -51.32 -5.41
N GLU A 455 -5.34 -50.24 -4.59
CA GLU A 455 -6.58 -49.48 -4.40
C GLU A 455 -6.98 -48.71 -5.66
N LEU A 456 -6.01 -48.13 -6.37
CA LEU A 456 -6.25 -47.41 -7.63
C LEU A 456 -6.74 -48.35 -8.73
N SER A 457 -6.18 -49.56 -8.83
CA SER A 457 -6.66 -50.59 -9.77
C SER A 457 -8.09 -51.03 -9.48
N LEU A 458 -8.44 -51.23 -8.19
CA LEU A 458 -9.82 -51.52 -7.78
C LEU A 458 -10.79 -50.39 -8.17
N LEU A 459 -10.40 -49.15 -7.91
CA LEU A 459 -11.18 -47.97 -8.30
C LEU A 459 -11.33 -47.85 -9.82
N ALA A 460 -10.31 -48.20 -10.58
CA ALA A 460 -10.36 -48.18 -12.05
C ALA A 460 -11.36 -49.20 -12.59
N VAL A 461 -11.35 -50.42 -12.04
CA VAL A 461 -12.32 -51.49 -12.39
C VAL A 461 -13.74 -51.05 -12.04
N GLN A 462 -14.00 -50.59 -10.84
CA GLN A 462 -15.32 -50.11 -10.40
C GLN A 462 -15.83 -48.94 -11.27
N ALA A 463 -14.96 -48.01 -11.64
CA ALA A 463 -15.32 -46.90 -12.47
C ALA A 463 -15.66 -47.34 -13.91
N ALA A 464 -14.92 -48.29 -14.46
CA ALA A 464 -15.19 -48.87 -15.78
C ALA A 464 -16.55 -49.61 -15.77
N GLU A 465 -16.84 -50.42 -14.75
CA GLU A 465 -18.14 -51.10 -14.57
C GLU A 465 -19.30 -50.09 -14.46
N CYS A 466 -19.09 -48.98 -13.74
CA CYS A 466 -20.08 -47.91 -13.61
C CYS A 466 -20.23 -47.04 -14.86
N SER A 467 -19.38 -47.22 -15.89
CA SER A 467 -19.34 -46.34 -17.09
C SER A 467 -19.28 -47.18 -18.38
N PRO A 468 -20.19 -48.14 -18.62
CA PRO A 468 -20.11 -49.07 -19.75
C PRO A 468 -20.21 -48.39 -21.12
N GLY A 469 -20.86 -47.23 -21.20
CA GLY A 469 -20.91 -46.40 -22.39
C GLY A 469 -19.55 -45.80 -22.77
N ALA A 470 -18.84 -45.25 -21.77
CA ALA A 470 -17.51 -44.65 -21.97
C ALA A 470 -16.47 -45.74 -22.34
N VAL A 471 -16.58 -46.94 -21.73
CA VAL A 471 -15.72 -48.07 -22.09
C VAL A 471 -15.94 -48.48 -23.54
N ARG A 472 -17.17 -48.64 -24.00
CA ARG A 472 -17.50 -48.91 -25.43
C ARG A 472 -17.00 -47.83 -26.38
N ASP A 473 -17.16 -46.59 -26.02
CA ASP A 473 -16.64 -45.43 -26.80
C ASP A 473 -15.12 -45.52 -26.96
N PHE A 474 -14.40 -45.84 -25.87
CA PHE A 474 -12.94 -46.01 -25.88
C PHE A 474 -12.50 -47.17 -26.77
N LEU A 475 -13.12 -48.33 -26.61
CA LEU A 475 -12.86 -49.53 -27.43
C LEU A 475 -13.16 -49.25 -28.91
N GLY A 476 -14.16 -48.42 -29.22
CA GLY A 476 -14.48 -47.91 -30.56
C GLY A 476 -13.52 -46.84 -31.10
N GLY A 477 -12.41 -46.53 -30.37
CA GLY A 477 -11.35 -45.61 -30.84
C GLY A 477 -11.44 -44.17 -30.31
N LYS A 478 -12.46 -43.84 -29.50
CA LYS A 478 -12.63 -42.48 -28.95
C LYS A 478 -11.84 -42.30 -27.66
N LYS A 479 -10.53 -42.01 -27.76
CA LYS A 479 -9.62 -41.84 -26.61
C LYS A 479 -10.10 -40.83 -25.56
N SER A 480 -10.87 -39.82 -25.94
CA SER A 480 -11.39 -38.81 -24.98
C SER A 480 -12.39 -39.40 -23.95
N ALA A 481 -12.94 -40.59 -24.20
CA ALA A 481 -13.86 -41.31 -23.28
C ALA A 481 -13.18 -41.77 -21.98
N GLU A 482 -11.86 -41.95 -21.98
CA GLU A 482 -11.03 -42.22 -20.79
C GLU A 482 -11.24 -41.16 -19.70
N LYS A 483 -11.35 -39.89 -20.05
CA LYS A 483 -11.57 -38.80 -19.10
C LYS A 483 -12.89 -38.94 -18.31
N ALA A 484 -13.91 -39.50 -18.93
CA ALA A 484 -15.19 -39.75 -18.27
C ALA A 484 -15.05 -40.83 -17.19
N ILE A 485 -14.26 -41.89 -17.46
CA ILE A 485 -13.99 -42.97 -16.51
C ILE A 485 -13.11 -42.45 -15.35
N VAL A 486 -12.08 -41.64 -15.65
CA VAL A 486 -11.26 -40.98 -14.62
C VAL A 486 -12.16 -40.09 -13.73
N GLY A 487 -13.05 -39.31 -14.31
CA GLY A 487 -14.02 -38.48 -13.57
C GLY A 487 -14.92 -39.32 -12.63
N LYS A 488 -15.37 -40.47 -13.13
CA LYS A 488 -16.18 -41.42 -12.31
C LYS A 488 -15.38 -42.04 -11.15
N ALA A 489 -14.14 -42.44 -11.42
CA ALA A 489 -13.24 -42.97 -10.38
C ALA A 489 -12.89 -41.91 -9.32
N MET A 490 -12.67 -40.68 -9.75
CA MET A 490 -12.48 -39.54 -8.83
C MET A 490 -13.71 -39.31 -7.95
N ALA A 491 -14.91 -39.41 -8.50
CA ALA A 491 -16.16 -39.32 -7.73
C ALA A 491 -16.32 -40.45 -6.72
N LEU A 492 -16.00 -41.71 -7.11
CA LEU A 492 -16.04 -42.90 -6.22
C LEU A 492 -15.05 -42.75 -5.07
N SER A 493 -13.84 -42.24 -5.33
CA SER A 493 -12.83 -41.96 -4.30
C SER A 493 -13.11 -40.70 -3.48
N ARG A 494 -14.22 -39.99 -3.72
CA ARG A 494 -14.52 -38.66 -3.16
C ARG A 494 -13.39 -37.65 -3.36
N GLY A 495 -12.76 -37.70 -4.54
CA GLY A 495 -11.65 -36.82 -4.89
C GLY A 495 -10.29 -37.17 -4.24
N ARG A 496 -10.16 -38.32 -3.54
CA ARG A 496 -8.93 -38.70 -2.84
C ARG A 496 -7.90 -39.44 -3.70
N ALA A 497 -8.31 -40.09 -4.79
CA ALA A 497 -7.37 -40.78 -5.65
C ALA A 497 -6.35 -39.82 -6.25
N ASN A 498 -5.09 -40.26 -6.40
CA ASN A 498 -4.08 -39.50 -7.15
C ASN A 498 -4.46 -39.46 -8.63
N PRO A 499 -4.76 -38.27 -9.21
CA PRO A 499 -5.32 -38.21 -10.56
C PRO A 499 -4.37 -38.76 -11.64
N ALA A 500 -3.06 -38.53 -11.48
CA ALA A 500 -2.07 -39.00 -12.46
C ALA A 500 -1.91 -40.54 -12.42
N LEU A 501 -1.77 -41.09 -11.24
CA LEU A 501 -1.65 -42.54 -11.06
C LEU A 501 -2.94 -43.25 -11.45
N LEU A 502 -4.09 -42.71 -11.09
CA LEU A 502 -5.39 -43.25 -11.45
C LEU A 502 -5.62 -43.24 -12.97
N ALA A 503 -5.25 -42.16 -13.67
CA ALA A 503 -5.34 -42.09 -15.12
C ALA A 503 -4.45 -43.16 -15.78
N ALA A 504 -3.25 -43.37 -15.26
CA ALA A 504 -2.34 -44.41 -15.77
C ALA A 504 -2.93 -45.81 -15.58
N GLU A 505 -3.51 -46.13 -14.39
CA GLU A 505 -4.15 -47.43 -14.12
C GLU A 505 -5.39 -47.63 -14.99
N ILE A 506 -6.22 -46.60 -15.20
CA ILE A 506 -7.40 -46.66 -16.10
C ILE A 506 -6.96 -46.91 -17.53
N GLY A 507 -5.93 -46.17 -18.02
CA GLY A 507 -5.36 -46.36 -19.35
C GLY A 507 -4.88 -47.79 -19.57
N ALA A 508 -4.09 -48.30 -18.60
CA ALA A 508 -3.60 -49.68 -18.65
C ALA A 508 -4.75 -50.74 -18.64
N LEU A 509 -5.82 -50.52 -17.87
CA LEU A 509 -6.99 -51.36 -17.83
C LEU A 509 -7.72 -51.36 -19.18
N LEU A 510 -7.94 -50.19 -19.78
CA LEU A 510 -8.66 -50.04 -21.03
C LEU A 510 -7.90 -50.65 -22.23
N GLU A 511 -6.57 -50.51 -22.27
CA GLU A 511 -5.73 -51.15 -23.32
C GLU A 511 -5.77 -52.67 -23.16
N LYS A 512 -5.70 -53.23 -21.96
CA LYS A 512 -5.89 -54.69 -21.73
C LYS A 512 -7.26 -55.19 -22.21
N MET A 513 -8.32 -54.40 -21.96
CA MET A 513 -9.68 -54.77 -22.43
C MET A 513 -9.77 -54.73 -23.96
N LYS A 514 -9.02 -53.83 -24.59
CA LYS A 514 -8.97 -53.70 -26.05
C LYS A 514 -8.24 -54.88 -26.70
N ASP A 515 -7.07 -55.24 -26.14
CA ASP A 515 -6.29 -56.39 -26.63
C ASP A 515 -7.07 -57.71 -26.48
N GLY A 516 -7.73 -57.92 -25.32
CA GLY A 516 -8.59 -59.10 -25.10
C GLY A 516 -9.88 -59.12 -25.95
N ALA A 517 -10.32 -57.98 -26.51
CA ALA A 517 -11.44 -57.91 -27.45
C ALA A 517 -11.03 -58.15 -28.92
N GLN A 518 -9.70 -58.15 -29.23
CA GLN A 518 -9.18 -58.46 -30.55
C GLN A 518 -8.86 -59.96 -30.74
N ASP A 519 -8.83 -60.74 -29.64
CA ASP A 519 -8.56 -62.18 -29.63
C ASP A 519 -9.87 -63.03 -29.62
N ILE A 520 -11.04 -62.43 -29.80
CA ILE A 520 -12.36 -63.07 -29.97
C ILE A 520 -12.95 -62.67 -31.33
#